data_3a66bf5538fb77992b524eaf1e599e41
#
_entry.id   3a66bf5538fb77992b524eaf1e599e41
#
_cell.length_a   1.000
_cell.length_b   1.000
_cell.length_c   1.000
_cell.angle_alpha   90.00
_cell.angle_beta   90.00
_cell.angle_gamma   90.00
#
_symmetry.space_group_name_H-M   'P 1'
#
loop_
_entity.id
_entity.type
_entity.pdbx_description
1 polymer ?
#
loop_
_entity_poly.entity_id
_entity_poly.type
_entity_poly.pdbx_seq_one_letter_code
_entity_poly.pdbx_strand_id
1 'polypeptide(L)'
;MVDKLEESASKLAQGEREQAWREMAKQVAHEIKNPLTPMRLTVQNFQRKFEESDPNLKQKLSDYTKTLIQQIDTMSSVASAFSNFASMPAQQNETLNVVEVVEFSFDIFNEEYLHFESDQKEIITIMDRTQLIRIITNLVKNAIQAIPEEQEEKSITVAVKKQNNNVTISVQDNGTGIEAENSAYIFEPKFTTKNSGMGLGLGIIKNIIENYKGTITFETQYGKGTTFIVSLPII
;
A
#
# COMPACT_ATOMS: atom_id res chain seq x y z
N MET A 1 14.63 -31.71 -22.39
CA MET A 1 14.25 -31.82 -20.95
C MET A 1 14.07 -30.45 -20.33
N VAL A 2 14.95 -29.48 -20.61
CA VAL A 2 14.86 -28.08 -20.13
C VAL A 2 13.57 -27.42 -20.64
N ASP A 3 13.25 -27.54 -21.95
CA ASP A 3 12.07 -26.91 -22.55
C ASP A 3 10.73 -27.36 -21.90
N LYS A 4 10.64 -28.64 -21.48
CA LYS A 4 9.43 -29.14 -20.78
C LYS A 4 9.32 -28.64 -19.35
N LEU A 5 10.44 -28.36 -18.69
CA LEU A 5 10.46 -27.75 -17.36
C LEU A 5 10.05 -26.28 -17.43
N GLU A 6 10.55 -25.54 -18.42
CA GLU A 6 10.16 -24.14 -18.65
C GLU A 6 8.67 -24.01 -19.04
N GLU A 7 8.17 -24.91 -19.90
CA GLU A 7 6.73 -24.94 -20.25
C GLU A 7 5.85 -25.27 -19.04
N SER A 8 6.28 -26.21 -18.19
CA SER A 8 5.53 -26.56 -16.97
C SER A 8 5.56 -25.44 -15.94
N ALA A 9 6.71 -24.77 -15.76
CA ALA A 9 6.84 -23.63 -14.86
C ALA A 9 5.96 -22.44 -15.33
N SER A 10 5.95 -22.19 -16.65
CA SER A 10 5.09 -21.16 -17.25
C SER A 10 3.60 -21.46 -17.07
N LYS A 11 3.17 -22.71 -17.25
CA LYS A 11 1.78 -23.14 -17.03
C LYS A 11 1.37 -23.04 -15.54
N LEU A 12 2.27 -23.39 -14.63
CA LEU A 12 2.02 -23.25 -13.19
C LEU A 12 1.86 -21.76 -12.80
N ALA A 13 2.79 -20.92 -13.23
CA ALA A 13 2.73 -19.49 -12.99
C ALA A 13 1.46 -18.83 -13.58
N GLN A 14 1.03 -19.29 -14.75
CA GLN A 14 -0.22 -18.86 -15.38
C GLN A 14 -1.44 -19.32 -14.56
N GLY A 15 -1.45 -20.55 -14.06
CA GLY A 15 -2.52 -21.08 -13.22
C GLY A 15 -2.65 -20.35 -11.89
N GLU A 16 -1.53 -20.08 -11.21
CA GLU A 16 -1.50 -19.30 -9.97
C GLU A 16 -2.00 -17.86 -10.21
N ARG A 17 -1.59 -17.25 -11.33
CA ARG A 17 -2.07 -15.91 -11.73
C ARG A 17 -3.58 -15.88 -11.99
N GLU A 18 -4.13 -16.90 -12.67
CA GLU A 18 -5.58 -17.01 -12.88
C GLU A 18 -6.35 -17.21 -11.57
N GLN A 19 -5.82 -18.00 -10.65
CA GLN A 19 -6.45 -18.21 -9.35
C GLN A 19 -6.44 -16.91 -8.53
N ALA A 20 -5.31 -16.24 -8.43
CA ALA A 20 -5.20 -14.95 -7.78
C ALA A 20 -6.14 -13.90 -8.40
N TRP A 21 -6.28 -13.91 -9.73
CA TRP A 21 -7.24 -13.04 -10.44
C TRP A 21 -8.69 -13.33 -10.06
N ARG A 22 -9.09 -14.60 -9.99
CA ARG A 22 -10.47 -14.98 -9.61
C ARG A 22 -10.79 -14.60 -8.17
N GLU A 23 -9.86 -14.80 -7.27
CA GLU A 23 -10.00 -14.42 -5.86
C GLU A 23 -10.11 -12.90 -5.71
N MET A 24 -9.25 -12.16 -6.42
CA MET A 24 -9.27 -10.70 -6.41
C MET A 24 -10.56 -10.14 -7.02
N ALA A 25 -11.02 -10.68 -8.16
CA ALA A 25 -12.29 -10.25 -8.79
C ALA A 25 -13.49 -10.44 -7.84
N LYS A 26 -13.54 -11.59 -7.15
CA LYS A 26 -14.56 -11.86 -6.13
C LYS A 26 -14.47 -10.88 -4.96
N GLN A 27 -13.27 -10.57 -4.53
CA GLN A 27 -13.04 -9.60 -3.46
C GLN A 27 -13.46 -8.18 -3.86
N VAL A 28 -13.05 -7.71 -5.04
CA VAL A 28 -13.44 -6.39 -5.57
C VAL A 28 -14.95 -6.25 -5.65
N ALA A 29 -15.66 -7.30 -6.11
CA ALA A 29 -17.10 -7.28 -6.15
C ALA A 29 -17.73 -7.10 -4.74
N HIS A 30 -17.15 -7.72 -3.71
CA HIS A 30 -17.57 -7.53 -2.32
C HIS A 30 -17.25 -6.13 -1.80
N GLU A 31 -16.03 -5.65 -2.07
CA GLU A 31 -15.57 -4.32 -1.63
C GLU A 31 -16.32 -3.16 -2.31
N ILE A 32 -16.80 -3.36 -3.54
CA ILE A 32 -17.69 -2.40 -4.22
C ILE A 32 -19.09 -2.44 -3.60
N LYS A 33 -19.61 -3.62 -3.25
CA LYS A 33 -20.93 -3.77 -2.67
C LYS A 33 -21.05 -3.14 -1.28
N ASN A 34 -19.97 -3.16 -0.51
CA ASN A 34 -19.93 -2.62 0.86
C ASN A 34 -20.26 -1.12 0.94
N PRO A 35 -19.62 -0.21 0.17
CA PRO A 35 -19.96 1.21 0.18
C PRO A 35 -21.29 1.52 -0.53
N LEU A 36 -21.72 0.72 -1.52
CA LEU A 36 -22.98 0.95 -2.23
C LEU A 36 -24.21 0.83 -1.31
N THR A 37 -24.18 -0.08 -0.35
CA THR A 37 -25.31 -0.29 0.57
C THR A 37 -25.54 0.93 1.47
N PRO A 38 -24.56 1.48 2.20
CA PRO A 38 -24.77 2.69 2.98
C PRO A 38 -25.07 3.92 2.11
N MET A 39 -24.49 4.06 0.91
CA MET A 39 -24.83 5.13 -0.02
C MET A 39 -26.32 5.09 -0.37
N ARG A 40 -26.84 3.93 -0.76
CA ARG A 40 -28.25 3.76 -1.07
C ARG A 40 -29.16 4.09 0.11
N LEU A 41 -28.80 3.62 1.31
CA LEU A 41 -29.56 3.90 2.54
C LEU A 41 -29.53 5.39 2.88
N THR A 42 -28.39 6.05 2.70
CA THR A 42 -28.25 7.50 2.93
C THR A 42 -29.17 8.29 2.01
N VAL A 43 -29.16 7.97 0.70
CA VAL A 43 -30.06 8.62 -0.29
C VAL A 43 -31.52 8.35 0.03
N GLN A 44 -31.89 7.09 0.35
CA GLN A 44 -33.28 6.74 0.70
C GLN A 44 -33.74 7.43 1.98
N ASN A 45 -32.88 7.55 2.99
CA ASN A 45 -33.19 8.27 4.22
C ASN A 45 -33.37 9.76 3.97
N PHE A 46 -32.52 10.35 3.12
CA PHE A 46 -32.66 11.73 2.71
C PHE A 46 -34.02 11.96 2.02
N GLN A 47 -34.36 11.15 1.00
CA GLN A 47 -35.64 11.25 0.29
C GLN A 47 -36.86 11.13 1.20
N ARG A 48 -36.80 10.26 2.22
CA ARG A 48 -37.95 10.03 3.14
C ARG A 48 -38.08 11.10 4.20
N LYS A 49 -36.99 11.74 4.61
CA LYS A 49 -36.95 12.68 5.73
C LYS A 49 -36.68 14.11 5.31
N PHE A 50 -36.72 14.36 3.98
CA PHE A 50 -36.53 15.71 3.46
C PHE A 50 -37.79 16.54 3.73
N GLU A 51 -37.63 17.57 4.57
CA GLU A 51 -38.61 18.61 4.83
C GLU A 51 -37.93 19.94 4.62
N GLU A 52 -38.48 20.74 3.71
CA GLU A 52 -37.92 22.05 3.33
C GLU A 52 -37.91 23.05 4.50
N SER A 53 -38.82 22.86 5.48
CA SER A 53 -38.94 23.64 6.70
C SER A 53 -38.10 23.21 7.89
N ASP A 54 -37.28 22.16 7.72
CA ASP A 54 -36.43 21.66 8.82
C ASP A 54 -35.31 22.66 9.15
N PRO A 55 -35.27 23.23 10.39
CA PRO A 55 -34.27 24.22 10.77
C PRO A 55 -32.83 23.64 10.72
N ASN A 56 -32.67 22.32 10.76
CA ASN A 56 -31.38 21.64 10.69
C ASN A 56 -31.05 21.08 9.29
N LEU A 57 -31.83 21.47 8.26
CA LEU A 57 -31.69 20.95 6.90
C LEU A 57 -30.25 21.08 6.37
N LYS A 58 -29.64 22.24 6.56
CA LYS A 58 -28.27 22.52 6.09
C LYS A 58 -27.25 21.56 6.72
N GLN A 59 -27.36 21.30 8.03
CA GLN A 59 -26.49 20.38 8.74
C GLN A 59 -26.70 18.95 8.27
N LYS A 60 -27.94 18.49 8.19
CA LYS A 60 -28.28 17.16 7.68
C LYS A 60 -27.79 16.93 6.26
N LEU A 61 -27.93 17.93 5.38
CA LEU A 61 -27.43 17.87 4.00
C LEU A 61 -25.91 17.74 3.98
N SER A 62 -25.21 18.49 4.83
CA SER A 62 -23.75 18.39 4.97
C SER A 62 -23.33 16.99 5.41
N ASP A 63 -23.99 16.42 6.42
CA ASP A 63 -23.68 15.09 6.95
C ASP A 63 -23.96 13.98 5.91
N TYR A 64 -25.06 14.08 5.16
CA TYR A 64 -25.38 13.15 4.07
C TYR A 64 -24.32 13.24 2.94
N THR A 65 -23.97 14.46 2.55
CA THR A 65 -22.97 14.69 1.50
C THR A 65 -21.61 14.18 1.91
N LYS A 66 -21.18 14.45 3.15
CA LYS A 66 -19.92 13.94 3.70
C LYS A 66 -19.87 12.40 3.69
N THR A 67 -20.95 11.75 4.10
CA THR A 67 -21.06 10.28 4.07
C THR A 67 -20.94 9.75 2.65
N LEU A 68 -21.65 10.36 1.68
CA LEU A 68 -21.60 9.93 0.28
C LEU A 68 -20.21 10.08 -0.32
N ILE A 69 -19.55 11.23 -0.09
CA ILE A 69 -18.19 11.48 -0.57
C ILE A 69 -17.22 10.43 0.00
N GLN A 70 -17.30 10.16 1.30
CA GLN A 70 -16.45 9.14 1.95
C GLN A 70 -16.63 7.74 1.32
N GLN A 71 -17.86 7.36 0.96
CA GLN A 71 -18.11 6.07 0.29
C GLN A 71 -17.62 6.07 -1.17
N ILE A 72 -17.71 7.20 -1.88
CA ILE A 72 -17.16 7.36 -3.23
C ILE A 72 -15.64 7.24 -3.21
N ASP A 73 -14.97 7.87 -2.25
CA ASP A 73 -13.52 7.78 -2.08
C ASP A 73 -13.07 6.35 -1.80
N THR A 74 -13.85 5.63 -0.98
CA THR A 74 -13.62 4.19 -0.74
C THR A 74 -13.73 3.39 -2.04
N MET A 75 -14.77 3.60 -2.85
CA MET A 75 -14.93 2.93 -4.14
C MET A 75 -13.80 3.27 -5.13
N SER A 76 -13.39 4.53 -5.17
CA SER A 76 -12.28 4.97 -6.02
C SER A 76 -10.98 4.29 -5.63
N SER A 77 -10.73 4.12 -4.33
CA SER A 77 -9.58 3.38 -3.80
C SER A 77 -9.61 1.90 -4.20
N VAL A 78 -10.79 1.25 -4.12
CA VAL A 78 -11.00 -0.14 -4.56
C VAL A 78 -10.72 -0.29 -6.07
N ALA A 79 -11.28 0.62 -6.88
CA ALA A 79 -11.08 0.59 -8.34
C ALA A 79 -9.60 0.81 -8.70
N SER A 80 -8.92 1.72 -8.04
CA SER A 80 -7.50 2.01 -8.26
C SER A 80 -6.61 0.80 -7.92
N ALA A 81 -6.87 0.13 -6.80
CA ALA A 81 -6.09 -1.05 -6.43
C ALA A 81 -6.38 -2.24 -7.34
N PHE A 82 -7.62 -2.42 -7.79
CA PHE A 82 -7.94 -3.44 -8.81
C PHE A 82 -7.24 -3.13 -10.13
N SER A 83 -7.27 -1.89 -10.58
CA SER A 83 -6.55 -1.45 -11.78
C SER A 83 -5.06 -1.72 -11.68
N ASN A 84 -4.45 -1.39 -10.54
CA ASN A 84 -3.04 -1.67 -10.27
C ASN A 84 -2.70 -3.15 -10.24
N PHE A 85 -3.62 -4.00 -9.77
CA PHE A 85 -3.48 -5.46 -9.82
C PHE A 85 -3.67 -6.00 -11.23
N ALA A 86 -4.70 -5.51 -11.94
CA ALA A 86 -5.01 -5.91 -13.31
C ALA A 86 -3.91 -5.54 -14.31
N SER A 87 -3.27 -4.41 -14.08
CA SER A 87 -2.22 -3.84 -14.93
C SER A 87 -0.81 -4.36 -14.60
N MET A 88 -0.67 -5.47 -13.82
CA MET A 88 0.66 -6.04 -13.58
C MET A 88 1.24 -6.54 -14.90
N PRO A 89 2.18 -5.80 -15.54
CA PRO A 89 2.88 -6.30 -16.72
C PRO A 89 3.67 -7.54 -16.34
N ALA A 90 4.04 -8.34 -17.32
CA ALA A 90 5.00 -9.41 -17.11
C ALA A 90 6.25 -8.81 -16.45
N GLN A 91 6.72 -9.43 -15.38
CA GLN A 91 7.89 -8.99 -14.61
C GLN A 91 9.08 -8.80 -15.54
N GLN A 92 9.63 -7.60 -15.59
CA GLN A 92 10.79 -7.25 -16.40
C GLN A 92 11.98 -6.99 -15.48
N ASN A 93 12.70 -8.09 -15.17
CA ASN A 93 13.90 -7.96 -14.36
C ASN A 93 15.02 -7.32 -15.15
N GLU A 94 15.62 -6.29 -14.60
CA GLU A 94 16.79 -5.60 -15.10
C GLU A 94 17.86 -5.46 -14.00
N THR A 95 19.09 -5.27 -14.40
CA THR A 95 20.17 -4.85 -13.48
C THR A 95 19.95 -3.38 -13.16
N LEU A 96 19.73 -3.04 -11.88
CA LEU A 96 19.45 -1.68 -11.46
C LEU A 96 20.25 -1.29 -10.21
N ASN A 97 20.48 0.02 -10.07
CA ASN A 97 21.02 0.63 -8.86
C ASN A 97 19.86 0.94 -7.91
N VAL A 98 19.82 0.21 -6.77
CA VAL A 98 18.76 0.38 -5.77
C VAL A 98 18.72 1.79 -5.23
N VAL A 99 19.90 2.42 -4.99
CA VAL A 99 19.99 3.77 -4.41
C VAL A 99 19.30 4.78 -5.32
N GLU A 100 19.62 4.78 -6.62
CA GLU A 100 19.00 5.67 -7.60
C GLU A 100 17.48 5.47 -7.71
N VAL A 101 17.01 4.22 -7.71
CA VAL A 101 15.57 3.93 -7.84
C VAL A 101 14.82 4.35 -6.59
N VAL A 102 15.41 4.15 -5.38
CA VAL A 102 14.80 4.59 -4.13
C VAL A 102 14.76 6.12 -4.07
N GLU A 103 15.86 6.80 -4.39
CA GLU A 103 15.94 8.26 -4.44
C GLU A 103 14.92 8.84 -5.43
N PHE A 104 14.84 8.31 -6.65
CA PHE A 104 13.82 8.69 -7.63
C PHE A 104 12.39 8.48 -7.11
N SER A 105 12.14 7.37 -6.40
CA SER A 105 10.80 7.08 -5.84
C SER A 105 10.43 8.04 -4.72
N PHE A 106 11.44 8.52 -4.00
CA PHE A 106 11.31 9.47 -2.92
C PHE A 106 10.94 10.87 -3.45
N ASP A 107 11.51 11.30 -4.58
CA ASP A 107 11.24 12.61 -5.21
C ASP A 107 9.77 12.77 -5.70
N ILE A 108 9.00 11.67 -5.73
CA ILE A 108 7.56 11.73 -6.05
C ILE A 108 6.77 12.45 -4.93
N PHE A 109 7.31 12.46 -3.71
CA PHE A 109 6.67 13.05 -2.55
C PHE A 109 7.24 14.45 -2.28
N ASN A 110 6.38 15.40 -2.05
CA ASN A 110 6.73 16.83 -1.91
C ASN A 110 6.68 17.30 -0.44
N GLU A 111 7.03 16.40 0.50
CA GLU A 111 6.94 16.66 1.94
C GLU A 111 8.30 17.08 2.50
N GLU A 112 8.42 18.26 3.12
CA GLU A 112 9.67 18.79 3.65
C GLU A 112 10.28 17.97 4.79
N TYR A 113 9.47 17.12 5.46
CA TYR A 113 9.88 16.26 6.56
C TYR A 113 10.33 14.86 6.13
N LEU A 114 10.48 14.63 4.83
CA LEU A 114 11.06 13.41 4.28
C LEU A 114 12.58 13.57 4.14
N HIS A 115 13.32 12.55 4.61
CA HIS A 115 14.78 12.51 4.54
C HIS A 115 15.25 11.24 3.87
N PHE A 116 16.23 11.34 2.97
CA PHE A 116 16.86 10.21 2.30
C PHE A 116 18.31 10.06 2.75
N GLU A 117 18.72 8.83 3.06
CA GLU A 117 20.08 8.48 3.47
C GLU A 117 20.56 7.22 2.76
N SER A 118 21.81 7.19 2.34
CA SER A 118 22.47 5.98 1.84
C SER A 118 23.92 5.91 2.30
N ASP A 119 24.36 4.72 2.68
CA ASP A 119 25.77 4.47 3.05
C ASP A 119 26.67 4.26 1.82
N GLN A 120 26.09 4.03 0.65
CA GLN A 120 26.79 3.84 -0.63
C GLN A 120 26.09 4.59 -1.76
N LYS A 121 26.86 4.96 -2.77
CA LYS A 121 26.31 5.60 -3.99
C LYS A 121 25.66 4.60 -4.94
N GLU A 122 26.09 3.35 -4.88
CA GLU A 122 25.65 2.32 -5.81
C GLU A 122 25.52 0.97 -5.09
N ILE A 123 24.34 0.35 -5.23
CA ILE A 123 24.07 -1.01 -4.76
C ILE A 123 23.27 -1.71 -5.87
N ILE A 124 23.87 -2.72 -6.50
CA ILE A 124 23.31 -3.37 -7.68
C ILE A 124 22.51 -4.61 -7.32
N THR A 125 21.31 -4.72 -7.87
CA THR A 125 20.47 -5.92 -7.82
C THR A 125 19.84 -6.23 -9.16
N ILE A 126 19.21 -7.41 -9.27
CA ILE A 126 18.35 -7.77 -10.41
C ILE A 126 16.90 -7.79 -9.94
N MET A 127 16.12 -6.82 -10.37
CA MET A 127 14.68 -6.81 -10.14
C MET A 127 13.95 -5.88 -11.12
N ASP A 128 12.64 -5.93 -11.12
CA ASP A 128 11.81 -5.02 -11.89
C ASP A 128 11.77 -3.64 -11.19
N ARG A 129 12.19 -2.60 -11.91
CA ARG A 129 12.23 -1.21 -11.44
C ARG A 129 10.86 -0.74 -10.93
N THR A 130 9.78 -1.09 -11.64
CA THR A 130 8.43 -0.65 -11.28
C THR A 130 7.95 -1.32 -9.98
N GLN A 131 8.39 -2.54 -9.72
CA GLN A 131 8.08 -3.24 -8.46
C GLN A 131 8.86 -2.64 -7.29
N LEU A 132 10.13 -2.24 -7.47
CA LEU A 132 10.88 -1.54 -6.43
C LEU A 132 10.25 -0.17 -6.12
N ILE A 133 9.92 0.62 -7.14
CA ILE A 133 9.21 1.90 -6.97
C ILE A 133 7.90 1.67 -6.19
N ARG A 134 7.15 0.62 -6.51
CA ARG A 134 5.91 0.27 -5.83
C ARG A 134 6.10 -0.07 -4.36
N ILE A 135 7.17 -0.80 -4.01
CA ILE A 135 7.51 -1.09 -2.60
C ILE A 135 7.72 0.22 -1.86
N ILE A 136 8.61 1.08 -2.37
CA ILE A 136 8.99 2.32 -1.71
C ILE A 136 7.80 3.27 -1.56
N THR A 137 7.07 3.51 -2.64
CA THR A 137 5.93 4.43 -2.62
C THR A 137 4.82 3.96 -1.68
N ASN A 138 4.57 2.66 -1.54
CA ASN A 138 3.61 2.14 -0.56
C ASN A 138 4.10 2.35 0.89
N LEU A 139 5.37 2.08 1.19
CA LEU A 139 5.93 2.27 2.54
C LEU A 139 5.94 3.73 2.94
N VAL A 140 6.43 4.63 2.05
CA VAL A 140 6.45 6.07 2.31
C VAL A 140 5.03 6.62 2.48
N LYS A 141 4.09 6.22 1.63
CA LYS A 141 2.68 6.62 1.77
C LYS A 141 2.06 6.14 3.09
N ASN A 142 2.41 4.93 3.54
CA ASN A 142 1.96 4.44 4.84
C ASN A 142 2.56 5.27 5.99
N ALA A 143 3.83 5.66 5.91
CA ALA A 143 4.52 6.51 6.88
C ALA A 143 3.88 7.90 6.95
N ILE A 144 3.64 8.57 5.81
CA ILE A 144 2.94 9.86 5.74
C ILE A 144 1.57 9.77 6.41
N GLN A 145 0.81 8.72 6.11
CA GLN A 145 -0.53 8.52 6.67
C GLN A 145 -0.54 8.12 8.16
N ALA A 146 0.58 7.66 8.71
CA ALA A 146 0.70 7.32 10.13
C ALA A 146 0.95 8.54 11.02
N ILE A 147 1.38 9.67 10.44
CA ILE A 147 1.66 10.91 11.15
C ILE A 147 0.38 11.75 11.20
N PRO A 148 -0.14 12.10 12.40
CA PRO A 148 -1.28 12.99 12.55
C PRO A 148 -1.05 14.35 11.90
N GLU A 149 -2.10 14.96 11.34
CA GLU A 149 -2.01 16.28 10.70
C GLU A 149 -1.55 17.36 11.69
N GLU A 150 -1.98 17.24 12.94
CA GLU A 150 -1.70 18.20 14.03
C GLU A 150 -0.32 18.01 14.66
N GLN A 151 0.46 16.99 14.26
CA GLN A 151 1.80 16.76 14.80
C GLN A 151 2.76 17.86 14.31
N GLU A 152 3.37 18.62 15.24
CA GLU A 152 4.26 19.74 14.90
C GLU A 152 5.59 19.26 14.31
N GLU A 153 6.20 18.26 14.94
CA GLU A 153 7.48 17.69 14.49
C GLU A 153 7.23 16.39 13.72
N LYS A 154 7.10 16.49 12.40
CA LYS A 154 6.97 15.34 11.51
C LYS A 154 8.35 14.92 11.01
N SER A 155 8.59 13.62 10.91
CA SER A 155 9.84 13.08 10.36
C SER A 155 9.62 11.71 9.75
N ILE A 156 10.07 11.54 8.50
CA ILE A 156 10.16 10.25 7.83
C ILE A 156 11.56 10.12 7.26
N THR A 157 12.24 9.02 7.57
CA THR A 157 13.58 8.72 7.04
C THR A 157 13.54 7.46 6.20
N VAL A 158 13.99 7.56 4.96
CA VAL A 158 14.23 6.43 4.06
C VAL A 158 15.73 6.20 3.98
N ALA A 159 16.18 5.05 4.46
CA ALA A 159 17.61 4.73 4.46
C ALA A 159 17.89 3.47 3.64
N VAL A 160 18.96 3.51 2.84
CA VAL A 160 19.44 2.38 2.02
C VAL A 160 20.84 2.01 2.49
N LYS A 161 21.02 0.75 2.90
CA LYS A 161 22.30 0.25 3.44
C LYS A 161 22.68 -1.10 2.83
N LYS A 162 23.94 -1.29 2.53
CA LYS A 162 24.47 -2.60 2.15
C LYS A 162 24.81 -3.41 3.39
N GLN A 163 24.21 -4.60 3.51
CA GLN A 163 24.49 -5.53 4.61
C GLN A 163 24.84 -6.91 4.05
N ASN A 164 26.11 -7.25 4.06
CA ASN A 164 26.62 -8.51 3.49
C ASN A 164 26.23 -8.67 2.02
N ASN A 165 25.45 -9.71 1.71
CA ASN A 165 24.91 -10.02 0.37
C ASN A 165 23.51 -9.47 0.13
N ASN A 166 23.06 -8.56 0.95
CA ASN A 166 21.72 -7.95 0.84
C ASN A 166 21.82 -6.42 0.83
N VAL A 167 20.85 -5.80 0.21
CA VAL A 167 20.52 -4.40 0.44
C VAL A 167 19.36 -4.33 1.43
N THR A 168 19.48 -3.48 2.42
CA THR A 168 18.44 -3.18 3.39
C THR A 168 17.89 -1.79 3.11
N ILE A 169 16.58 -1.70 2.93
CA ILE A 169 15.85 -0.45 2.75
C ILE A 169 14.95 -0.30 3.97
N SER A 170 15.11 0.77 4.74
CA SER A 170 14.26 1.07 5.88
C SER A 170 13.47 2.35 5.64
N VAL A 171 12.19 2.33 6.04
CA VAL A 171 11.31 3.51 6.06
C VAL A 171 10.84 3.68 7.50
N GLN A 172 11.31 4.73 8.15
CA GLN A 172 11.02 5.07 9.54
C GLN A 172 10.13 6.30 9.58
N ASP A 173 9.05 6.23 10.33
CA ASP A 173 8.18 7.36 10.67
C ASP A 173 8.17 7.60 12.18
N ASN A 174 7.80 8.81 12.59
CA ASN A 174 7.54 9.18 13.97
C ASN A 174 6.03 9.38 14.23
N GLY A 175 5.20 8.64 13.54
CA GLY A 175 3.75 8.70 13.64
C GLY A 175 3.18 7.96 14.85
N THR A 176 1.91 7.54 14.74
CA THR A 176 1.18 6.89 15.85
C THR A 176 1.71 5.52 16.23
N GLY A 177 2.53 4.89 15.37
CA GLY A 177 2.94 3.50 15.57
C GLY A 177 1.78 2.52 15.34
N ILE A 178 2.04 1.24 15.63
CA ILE A 178 1.08 0.15 15.45
C ILE A 178 0.77 -0.46 16.83
N GLU A 179 -0.52 -0.60 17.15
CA GLU A 179 -0.97 -1.26 18.37
C GLU A 179 -0.56 -2.74 18.38
N ALA A 180 -0.20 -3.25 19.55
CA ALA A 180 0.27 -4.63 19.71
C ALA A 180 -0.73 -5.69 19.19
N GLU A 181 -2.03 -5.45 19.38
CA GLU A 181 -3.11 -6.31 18.90
C GLU A 181 -3.15 -6.43 17.37
N ASN A 182 -2.75 -5.37 16.68
CA ASN A 182 -2.76 -5.26 15.22
C ASN A 182 -1.48 -5.80 14.57
N SER A 183 -0.38 -5.88 15.31
CA SER A 183 0.95 -6.21 14.80
C SER A 183 1.03 -7.56 14.08
N ALA A 184 0.27 -8.56 14.52
CA ALA A 184 0.24 -9.89 13.90
C ALA A 184 -0.43 -9.89 12.52
N TYR A 185 -1.28 -8.91 12.22
CA TYR A 185 -2.18 -8.93 11.06
C TYR A 185 -1.83 -7.92 9.96
N ILE A 186 -0.85 -7.03 10.18
CA ILE A 186 -0.58 -5.91 9.25
C ILE A 186 -0.21 -6.34 7.83
N PHE A 187 0.31 -7.55 7.65
CA PHE A 187 0.62 -8.14 6.34
C PHE A 187 -0.50 -9.02 5.80
N GLU A 188 -1.54 -9.28 6.59
CA GLU A 188 -2.68 -10.05 6.10
C GLU A 188 -3.51 -9.23 5.10
N PRO A 189 -3.98 -9.86 4.01
CA PRO A 189 -4.89 -9.20 3.10
C PRO A 189 -6.13 -8.70 3.84
N LYS A 190 -6.55 -7.47 3.56
CA LYS A 190 -7.72 -6.78 4.14
C LYS A 190 -7.52 -6.18 5.52
N PHE A 191 -6.39 -6.39 6.16
CA PHE A 191 -6.16 -5.74 7.44
C PHE A 191 -5.89 -4.24 7.22
N THR A 192 -6.73 -3.40 7.79
CA THR A 192 -6.56 -1.95 7.81
C THR A 192 -7.21 -1.35 9.05
N THR A 193 -6.50 -0.47 9.70
CA THR A 193 -7.02 0.38 10.77
C THR A 193 -7.50 1.73 10.23
N LYS A 194 -7.37 1.96 8.90
CA LYS A 194 -7.68 3.23 8.24
C LYS A 194 -9.05 3.17 7.58
N ASN A 195 -9.83 4.25 7.73
CA ASN A 195 -11.19 4.37 7.17
C ASN A 195 -11.24 4.34 5.63
N SER A 196 -10.14 4.63 4.95
CA SER A 196 -10.05 4.69 3.47
C SER A 196 -9.05 3.69 2.87
N GLY A 197 -8.47 2.80 3.67
CA GLY A 197 -7.46 1.84 3.22
C GLY A 197 -8.04 0.46 2.98
N MET A 198 -7.72 -0.18 1.84
CA MET A 198 -8.17 -1.55 1.53
C MET A 198 -7.38 -2.64 2.25
N GLY A 199 -6.36 -2.29 3.03
CA GLY A 199 -5.49 -3.29 3.68
C GLY A 199 -4.72 -4.19 2.70
N LEU A 200 -4.59 -3.80 1.42
CA LEU A 200 -3.91 -4.61 0.41
C LEU A 200 -2.44 -4.21 0.21
N GLY A 201 -2.06 -2.98 0.56
CA GLY A 201 -0.74 -2.43 0.26
C GLY A 201 0.41 -3.26 0.81
N LEU A 202 0.41 -3.53 2.12
CA LEU A 202 1.47 -4.31 2.79
C LEU A 202 1.50 -5.76 2.34
N GLY A 203 0.34 -6.40 2.12
CA GLY A 203 0.27 -7.76 1.58
C GLY A 203 0.86 -7.88 0.17
N ILE A 204 0.57 -6.91 -0.71
CA ILE A 204 1.11 -6.88 -2.07
C ILE A 204 2.63 -6.72 -2.05
N ILE A 205 3.17 -5.77 -1.29
CA ILE A 205 4.63 -5.57 -1.25
C ILE A 205 5.36 -6.73 -0.59
N LYS A 206 4.74 -7.39 0.40
CA LYS A 206 5.29 -8.62 0.98
C LYS A 206 5.45 -9.70 -0.08
N ASN A 207 4.40 -9.97 -0.88
CA ASN A 207 4.48 -10.94 -1.97
C ASN A 207 5.53 -10.56 -3.02
N ILE A 208 5.66 -9.28 -3.38
CA ILE A 208 6.71 -8.83 -4.29
C ILE A 208 8.09 -9.15 -3.71
N ILE A 209 8.34 -8.78 -2.46
CA ILE A 209 9.62 -8.97 -1.79
C ILE A 209 9.98 -10.46 -1.68
N GLU A 210 9.02 -11.32 -1.31
CA GLU A 210 9.18 -12.76 -1.20
C GLU A 210 9.52 -13.41 -2.57
N ASN A 211 8.92 -12.93 -3.66
CA ASN A 211 9.24 -13.39 -5.03
C ASN A 211 10.70 -13.10 -5.42
N TYR A 212 11.29 -12.03 -4.86
CA TYR A 212 12.74 -11.74 -4.99
C TYR A 212 13.61 -12.38 -3.90
N LYS A 213 13.07 -13.36 -3.16
CA LYS A 213 13.76 -14.03 -2.05
C LYS A 213 14.23 -13.07 -0.95
N GLY A 214 13.55 -11.93 -0.85
CA GLY A 214 13.77 -10.95 0.20
C GLY A 214 12.86 -11.17 1.40
N THR A 215 12.98 -10.30 2.39
CA THR A 215 12.16 -10.29 3.59
C THR A 215 11.68 -8.88 3.91
N ILE A 216 10.51 -8.77 4.50
CA ILE A 216 10.01 -7.53 5.09
C ILE A 216 9.69 -7.76 6.56
N THR A 217 10.21 -6.89 7.40
CA THR A 217 9.97 -6.86 8.85
C THR A 217 9.61 -5.44 9.28
N PHE A 218 9.21 -5.29 10.52
CA PHE A 218 8.96 -3.97 11.10
C PHE A 218 9.28 -3.95 12.59
N GLU A 219 9.61 -2.77 13.08
CA GLU A 219 9.74 -2.42 14.48
C GLU A 219 8.79 -1.26 14.75
N THR A 220 8.01 -1.35 15.82
CA THR A 220 7.01 -0.32 16.14
C THR A 220 6.90 -0.10 17.63
N GLN A 221 6.62 1.15 18.00
CA GLN A 221 6.22 1.51 19.34
C GLN A 221 5.01 2.45 19.25
N TYR A 222 3.90 2.03 19.84
CA TYR A 222 2.69 2.85 19.85
C TYR A 222 2.95 4.23 20.46
N GLY A 223 2.52 5.28 19.76
CA GLY A 223 2.77 6.68 20.11
C GLY A 223 4.16 7.22 19.77
N LYS A 224 5.04 6.43 19.10
CA LYS A 224 6.40 6.88 18.72
C LYS A 224 6.74 6.69 17.26
N GLY A 225 6.02 5.77 16.56
CA GLY A 225 6.22 5.52 15.15
C GLY A 225 6.54 4.07 14.81
N THR A 226 6.86 3.86 13.53
CA THR A 226 7.15 2.54 12.96
C THR A 226 8.35 2.63 12.03
N THR A 227 9.15 1.56 11.99
CA THR A 227 10.20 1.36 11.00
C THR A 227 9.91 0.08 10.23
N PHE A 228 9.60 0.18 8.95
CA PHE A 228 9.57 -0.97 8.05
C PHE A 228 10.95 -1.23 7.48
N ILE A 229 11.35 -2.50 7.42
CA ILE A 229 12.67 -2.92 6.98
C ILE A 229 12.51 -3.98 5.89
N VAL A 230 12.98 -3.67 4.69
CA VAL A 230 13.00 -4.56 3.52
C VAL A 230 14.44 -5.00 3.27
N SER A 231 14.66 -6.31 3.15
CA SER A 231 15.97 -6.88 2.77
C SER A 231 15.83 -7.61 1.45
N LEU A 232 16.65 -7.27 0.47
CA LEU A 232 16.68 -7.88 -0.86
C LEU A 232 18.08 -8.36 -1.18
N PRO A 233 18.25 -9.54 -1.84
CA PRO A 233 19.56 -10.01 -2.26
C PRO A 233 20.16 -9.09 -3.33
N ILE A 234 21.48 -8.93 -3.29
CA ILE A 234 22.28 -8.19 -4.29
C ILE A 234 23.18 -9.13 -5.08
N ILE A 235 23.71 -8.65 -6.20
CA ILE A 235 24.68 -9.37 -7.02
C ILE A 235 26.09 -9.21 -6.46
#